data_efa6f67b0b6c233e92bef1a7d3ca4ecc
#
_entry.id   efa6f67b0b6c233e92bef1a7d3ca4ecc
#
_cell.length_a   1.000
_cell.length_b   1.000
_cell.length_c   1.000
_cell.angle_alpha   90.00
_cell.angle_beta   90.00
_cell.angle_gamma   90.00
#
_symmetry.space_group_name_H-M   'P 1'
#
loop_
_entity.id
_entity.type
_entity.pdbx_description
1 polymer ?
#
loop_
_entity_poly.entity_id
_entity_poly.type
_entity_poly.pdbx_seq_one_letter_code
_entity_poly.pdbx_strand_id
1 'polypeptide(L)'
;MNRSEEMPSSGALEEVRRLAGPSAAVLGAVRLDGGQHADTWRVDTANPATSVVVRQFPLDDPAPLGEQRVLRALDGLGGLTPVLLGGDLDGRWSEYPTSLVSWLDGQPDITPADPREWARELGRALAAAHAVPLERLTELPSVFDGGGGSEEILDGPLAAEVRSRWSQIVASPEVLTHGDYWSGNVVWRDGRLTGIVDWSGGSRGPRGFDLGWCRLDLVLLFDEQIADDFLAAYEAASGKEVGDMRLWDCWAAARSDNGVASWVPNYQPLGRADLDEGELRRRHAQWTARLRERGAHPSERGD
;
A
#
# COMPACT_ATOMS: atom_id res chain seq x y z
N MET A 1 6.25 20.40 8.99
CA MET A 1 6.55 21.06 7.70
C MET A 1 5.48 22.08 7.40
N ASN A 2 5.85 23.26 6.90
CA ASN A 2 4.87 24.30 6.56
C ASN A 2 4.20 23.93 5.23
N ARG A 3 2.89 23.65 5.21
CA ARG A 3 2.13 23.18 4.02
C ARG A 3 2.04 24.20 2.87
N SER A 4 2.90 25.21 2.83
CA SER A 4 2.84 26.31 1.85
C SER A 4 3.89 26.27 0.74
N GLU A 5 4.72 25.23 0.66
CA GLU A 5 5.71 25.13 -0.42
C GLU A 5 5.04 24.49 -1.65
N GLU A 6 4.82 25.30 -2.67
CA GLU A 6 4.24 24.87 -3.95
C GLU A 6 5.20 24.01 -4.79
N MET A 7 6.48 23.97 -4.43
CA MET A 7 7.56 23.32 -5.18
C MET A 7 8.46 22.49 -4.25
N PRO A 8 9.12 21.43 -4.77
CA PRO A 8 10.19 20.75 -4.05
C PRO A 8 11.36 21.71 -3.75
N SER A 9 12.21 21.36 -2.79
CA SER A 9 13.42 22.12 -2.48
C SER A 9 14.31 22.30 -3.72
N SER A 10 15.07 23.39 -3.74
CA SER A 10 15.96 23.72 -4.88
C SER A 10 17.01 22.61 -5.12
N GLY A 11 17.54 22.01 -4.05
CA GLY A 11 18.46 20.90 -4.14
C GLY A 11 17.84 19.63 -4.74
N ALA A 12 16.58 19.34 -4.40
CA ALA A 12 15.85 18.21 -5.01
C ALA A 12 15.65 18.43 -6.52
N LEU A 13 15.29 19.64 -6.94
CA LEU A 13 15.14 19.98 -8.37
C LEU A 13 16.45 19.90 -9.14
N GLU A 14 17.57 20.33 -8.53
CA GLU A 14 18.90 20.20 -9.14
C GLU A 14 19.31 18.73 -9.30
N GLU A 15 19.00 17.88 -8.31
CA GLU A 15 19.30 16.44 -8.42
C GLU A 15 18.43 15.77 -9.48
N VAL A 16 17.15 16.14 -9.61
CA VAL A 16 16.30 15.68 -10.72
C VAL A 16 16.93 16.06 -12.06
N ARG A 17 17.39 17.32 -12.21
CA ARG A 17 18.07 17.77 -13.42
C ARG A 17 19.33 16.94 -13.71
N ARG A 18 20.15 16.68 -12.69
CA ARG A 18 21.37 15.87 -12.80
C ARG A 18 21.07 14.42 -13.24
N LEU A 19 20.05 13.80 -12.67
CA LEU A 19 19.62 12.44 -13.01
C LEU A 19 19.07 12.35 -14.44
N ALA A 20 18.32 13.36 -14.88
CA ALA A 20 17.79 13.41 -16.24
C ALA A 20 18.88 13.64 -17.29
N GLY A 21 20.01 14.24 -16.91
CA GLY A 21 21.17 14.39 -17.79
C GLY A 21 21.65 15.84 -18.02
N PRO A 22 22.82 16.04 -18.64
CA PRO A 22 23.50 17.34 -18.71
C PRO A 22 22.71 18.39 -19.50
N SER A 23 21.82 18.00 -20.40
CA SER A 23 20.99 18.91 -21.22
C SER A 23 19.58 19.06 -20.67
N ALA A 24 19.27 18.40 -19.55
CA ALA A 24 17.92 18.40 -18.98
C ALA A 24 17.55 19.76 -18.40
N ALA A 25 16.30 20.16 -18.62
CA ALA A 25 15.70 21.32 -18.01
C ALA A 25 14.42 20.90 -17.27
N VAL A 26 14.25 21.35 -16.03
CA VAL A 26 13.00 21.18 -15.29
C VAL A 26 11.95 22.07 -15.92
N LEU A 27 10.82 21.51 -16.32
CA LEU A 27 9.69 22.22 -16.91
C LEU A 27 8.71 22.73 -15.84
N GLY A 28 8.57 21.97 -14.75
CA GLY A 28 7.68 22.29 -13.65
C GLY A 28 7.54 21.12 -12.68
N ALA A 29 6.86 21.37 -11.57
CA ALA A 29 6.46 20.36 -10.61
C ALA A 29 4.96 20.47 -10.34
N VAL A 30 4.32 19.33 -10.21
CA VAL A 30 2.91 19.21 -9.83
C VAL A 30 2.84 18.47 -8.52
N ARG A 31 2.27 19.08 -7.49
CA ARG A 31 2.03 18.41 -6.21
C ARG A 31 1.02 17.28 -6.41
N LEU A 32 1.33 16.13 -5.84
CA LEU A 32 0.44 14.96 -5.85
C LEU A 32 -0.32 14.91 -4.54
N ASP A 33 -1.63 14.75 -4.62
CA ASP A 33 -2.50 14.59 -3.46
C ASP A 33 -2.42 13.14 -2.93
N GLY A 34 -2.66 12.97 -1.62
CA GLY A 34 -2.82 11.64 -0.99
C GLY A 34 -1.65 11.17 -0.12
N GLY A 35 -0.49 11.82 -0.13
CA GLY A 35 0.62 11.46 0.77
C GLY A 35 0.38 11.95 2.19
N GLN A 36 0.20 11.04 3.16
CA GLN A 36 0.07 11.43 4.59
C GLN A 36 1.44 11.66 5.26
N HIS A 37 2.50 11.00 4.78
CA HIS A 37 3.83 10.99 5.39
C HIS A 37 4.85 11.87 4.66
N ALA A 38 4.66 12.16 3.37
CA ALA A 38 5.59 12.94 2.58
C ALA A 38 4.87 13.98 1.74
N ASP A 39 5.48 15.15 1.58
CA ASP A 39 5.13 16.03 0.49
C ASP A 39 5.67 15.44 -0.80
N THR A 40 4.80 15.25 -1.79
CA THR A 40 5.12 14.49 -3.01
C THR A 40 4.82 15.32 -4.25
N TRP A 41 5.76 15.35 -5.20
CA TRP A 41 5.61 16.05 -6.47
C TRP A 41 6.01 15.16 -7.65
N ARG A 42 5.31 15.32 -8.77
CA ARG A 42 5.81 14.93 -10.06
C ARG A 42 6.58 16.10 -10.67
N VAL A 43 7.84 15.89 -10.99
CA VAL A 43 8.70 16.85 -11.64
C VAL A 43 8.94 16.41 -13.08
N ASP A 44 8.52 17.22 -14.04
CA ASP A 44 8.67 16.96 -15.46
C ASP A 44 9.91 17.65 -16.01
N THR A 45 10.66 16.97 -16.89
CA THR A 45 11.87 17.51 -17.52
C THR A 45 11.75 17.48 -19.05
N ALA A 46 12.59 18.30 -19.70
CA ALA A 46 12.85 18.27 -21.13
C ALA A 46 14.30 17.92 -21.39
N ASN A 47 14.58 17.32 -22.56
CA ASN A 47 15.92 16.99 -23.08
C ASN A 47 16.77 16.10 -22.14
N PRO A 48 16.31 14.88 -21.79
CA PRO A 48 15.15 14.16 -22.32
C PRO A 48 13.84 14.53 -21.63
N ALA A 49 12.71 14.25 -22.32
CA ALA A 49 11.40 14.30 -21.68
C ALA A 49 11.25 13.10 -20.75
N THR A 50 11.17 13.35 -19.45
CA THR A 50 10.92 12.32 -18.43
C THR A 50 10.23 12.94 -17.22
N SER A 51 9.67 12.09 -16.35
CA SER A 51 9.06 12.50 -15.10
C SER A 51 9.71 11.76 -13.94
N VAL A 52 9.98 12.49 -12.86
CA VAL A 52 10.53 11.97 -11.61
C VAL A 52 9.58 12.34 -10.49
N VAL A 53 9.32 11.41 -9.57
CA VAL A 53 8.59 11.70 -8.34
C VAL A 53 9.62 12.08 -7.28
N VAL A 54 9.41 13.24 -6.67
CA VAL A 54 10.16 13.74 -5.51
C VAL A 54 9.28 13.58 -4.28
N ARG A 55 9.76 12.84 -3.29
CA ARG A 55 9.09 12.66 -1.99
C ARG A 55 9.97 13.25 -0.91
N GLN A 56 9.50 14.29 -0.23
CA GLN A 56 10.22 14.94 0.87
C GLN A 56 9.48 14.65 2.18
N PHE A 57 10.23 14.16 3.17
CA PHE A 57 9.70 13.71 4.45
C PHE A 57 10.08 14.68 5.57
N PRO A 58 9.35 14.69 6.70
CA PRO A 58 9.80 15.39 7.91
C PRO A 58 11.20 14.97 8.35
N LEU A 59 11.96 15.86 9.00
CA LEU A 59 13.38 15.65 9.34
C LEU A 59 13.66 14.41 10.19
N ASP A 60 12.76 14.00 11.04
CA ASP A 60 12.95 12.85 11.95
C ASP A 60 12.10 11.63 11.53
N ASP A 61 11.58 11.61 10.30
CA ASP A 61 10.75 10.52 9.82
C ASP A 61 11.62 9.32 9.40
N PRO A 62 11.40 8.11 9.92
CA PRO A 62 12.14 6.92 9.53
C PRO A 62 11.68 6.33 8.18
N ALA A 63 10.53 6.76 7.64
CA ALA A 63 9.90 6.20 6.46
C ALA A 63 10.80 6.23 5.20
N PRO A 64 11.57 7.30 4.89
CA PRO A 64 12.41 7.34 3.68
C PRO A 64 13.47 6.23 3.66
N LEU A 65 14.04 5.85 4.80
CA LEU A 65 15.00 4.75 4.86
C LEU A 65 14.35 3.41 4.54
N GLY A 66 13.17 3.15 5.10
CA GLY A 66 12.37 1.95 4.82
C GLY A 66 11.99 1.88 3.35
N GLU A 67 11.41 2.94 2.80
CA GLU A 67 11.02 3.04 1.41
C GLU A 67 12.19 2.77 0.45
N GLN A 68 13.32 3.42 0.66
CA GLN A 68 14.49 3.23 -0.20
C GLN A 68 15.04 1.81 -0.16
N ARG A 69 15.01 1.12 0.99
CA ARG A 69 15.40 -0.29 1.10
C ARG A 69 14.45 -1.19 0.31
N VAL A 70 13.14 -0.98 0.46
CA VAL A 70 12.11 -1.73 -0.28
C VAL A 70 12.26 -1.53 -1.77
N LEU A 71 12.37 -0.29 -2.24
CA LEU A 71 12.48 0.02 -3.66
C LEU A 71 13.77 -0.55 -4.29
N ARG A 72 14.89 -0.62 -3.54
CA ARG A 72 16.09 -1.34 -4.00
C ARG A 72 15.84 -2.84 -4.14
N ALA A 73 15.12 -3.44 -3.19
CA ALA A 73 14.79 -4.87 -3.25
C ALA A 73 13.85 -5.19 -4.42
N LEU A 74 12.88 -4.33 -4.71
CA LEU A 74 11.94 -4.46 -5.82
C LEU A 74 12.59 -4.26 -7.18
N ASP A 75 13.48 -3.26 -7.31
CA ASP A 75 14.16 -2.91 -8.57
C ASP A 75 13.19 -2.74 -9.73
N GLY A 76 12.11 -1.98 -9.48
CA GLY A 76 11.05 -1.70 -10.45
C GLY A 76 10.12 -2.87 -10.78
N LEU A 77 10.41 -4.07 -10.30
CA LEU A 77 9.60 -5.30 -10.46
C LEU A 77 8.97 -5.42 -11.87
N GLY A 78 9.80 -5.31 -12.91
CA GLY A 78 9.34 -5.38 -14.31
C GLY A 78 8.42 -4.24 -14.75
N GLY A 79 8.48 -3.07 -14.10
CA GLY A 79 7.65 -1.89 -14.35
C GLY A 79 6.42 -1.77 -13.45
N LEU A 80 6.21 -2.74 -12.55
CA LEU A 80 5.07 -2.76 -11.63
C LEU A 80 5.27 -1.84 -10.41
N THR A 81 6.51 -1.46 -10.10
CA THR A 81 6.83 -0.60 -8.96
C THR A 81 7.77 0.53 -9.37
N PRO A 82 7.78 1.66 -8.65
CA PRO A 82 8.77 2.70 -8.92
C PRO A 82 10.20 2.17 -8.77
N VAL A 83 11.10 2.69 -9.60
CA VAL A 83 12.54 2.49 -9.44
C VAL A 83 13.09 3.61 -8.57
N LEU A 84 13.91 3.28 -7.59
CA LEU A 84 14.66 4.28 -6.81
C LEU A 84 15.74 4.89 -7.68
N LEU A 85 15.64 6.17 -7.99
CA LEU A 85 16.59 6.92 -8.81
C LEU A 85 17.68 7.61 -7.98
N GLY A 86 17.33 8.00 -6.74
CA GLY A 86 18.22 8.68 -5.81
C GLY A 86 17.59 8.89 -4.45
N GLY A 87 18.40 9.30 -3.49
CA GLY A 87 17.90 9.58 -2.15
C GLY A 87 18.89 10.39 -1.31
N ASP A 88 18.34 11.17 -0.41
CA ASP A 88 19.05 11.98 0.59
C ASP A 88 18.39 11.77 1.95
N LEU A 89 18.88 10.81 2.70
CA LEU A 89 18.31 10.48 4.01
C LEU A 89 18.58 11.54 5.09
N ASP A 90 19.67 12.29 4.91
CA ASP A 90 20.15 13.27 5.90
C ASP A 90 19.76 14.71 5.52
N GLY A 91 19.09 14.94 4.39
CA GLY A 91 18.74 16.28 3.88
C GLY A 91 19.95 17.15 3.51
N ARG A 92 21.09 16.53 3.14
CA ARG A 92 22.35 17.24 2.88
C ARG A 92 22.29 18.15 1.65
N TRP A 93 21.58 17.73 0.63
CA TRP A 93 21.43 18.51 -0.60
C TRP A 93 19.98 18.95 -0.85
N SER A 94 19.00 18.25 -0.26
CA SER A 94 17.58 18.53 -0.48
C SER A 94 16.90 19.25 0.67
N GLU A 95 17.61 19.56 1.77
CA GLU A 95 17.12 20.18 3.01
C GLU A 95 16.19 19.26 3.84
N TYR A 96 15.60 18.25 3.25
CA TYR A 96 14.70 17.27 3.85
C TYR A 96 15.12 15.85 3.46
N PRO A 97 14.87 14.83 4.30
CA PRO A 97 14.96 13.45 3.87
C PRO A 97 14.13 13.24 2.60
N THR A 98 14.77 12.78 1.53
CA THR A 98 14.17 12.77 0.19
C THR A 98 14.38 11.43 -0.49
N SER A 99 13.32 10.92 -1.15
CA SER A 99 13.40 9.85 -2.13
C SER A 99 13.06 10.40 -3.52
N LEU A 100 13.88 10.05 -4.52
CA LEU A 100 13.62 10.30 -5.93
C LEU A 100 13.30 8.97 -6.61
N VAL A 101 12.10 8.85 -7.18
CA VAL A 101 11.66 7.61 -7.80
C VAL A 101 11.11 7.84 -9.21
N SER A 102 11.10 6.80 -10.03
CA SER A 102 10.52 6.89 -11.37
C SER A 102 9.01 7.13 -11.29
N TRP A 103 8.49 7.90 -12.23
CA TRP A 103 7.04 8.05 -12.43
C TRP A 103 6.45 6.76 -12.99
N LEU A 104 5.36 6.29 -12.40
CA LEU A 104 4.48 5.28 -12.98
C LEU A 104 3.26 6.01 -13.57
N ASP A 105 2.99 5.72 -14.83
CA ASP A 105 1.93 6.43 -15.56
C ASP A 105 0.55 5.87 -15.21
N GLY A 106 -0.30 6.71 -14.69
CA GLY A 106 -1.63 6.35 -14.23
C GLY A 106 -2.07 7.14 -13.01
N GLN A 107 -3.22 6.80 -12.50
CA GLN A 107 -3.80 7.36 -11.28
C GLN A 107 -4.63 6.30 -10.54
N PRO A 108 -4.87 6.44 -9.23
CA PRO A 108 -5.79 5.56 -8.52
C PRO A 108 -7.18 5.57 -9.16
N ASP A 109 -7.77 4.39 -9.30
CA ASP A 109 -9.15 4.21 -9.75
C ASP A 109 -9.87 3.25 -8.80
N ILE A 110 -10.80 3.76 -8.01
CA ILE A 110 -11.63 3.00 -7.07
C ILE A 110 -13.11 2.96 -7.48
N THR A 111 -13.38 3.37 -8.73
CA THR A 111 -14.71 3.37 -9.35
C THR A 111 -14.71 2.64 -10.72
N PRO A 112 -14.09 1.45 -10.80
CA PRO A 112 -13.89 0.76 -12.07
C PRO A 112 -15.23 0.37 -12.72
N ALA A 113 -15.24 0.31 -14.06
CA ALA A 113 -16.40 -0.14 -14.80
C ALA A 113 -16.70 -1.65 -14.59
N ASP A 114 -15.68 -2.48 -14.39
CA ASP A 114 -15.77 -3.89 -14.02
C ASP A 114 -15.03 -4.14 -12.71
N PRO A 115 -15.71 -4.07 -11.55
CA PRO A 115 -15.08 -4.28 -10.24
C PRO A 115 -14.46 -5.67 -10.06
N ARG A 116 -15.02 -6.71 -10.73
CA ARG A 116 -14.51 -8.08 -10.60
C ARG A 116 -13.15 -8.25 -11.27
N GLU A 117 -13.03 -7.83 -12.53
CA GLU A 117 -11.76 -7.95 -13.24
C GLU A 117 -10.71 -7.01 -12.62
N TRP A 118 -11.13 -5.82 -12.21
CA TRP A 118 -10.28 -4.88 -11.48
C TRP A 118 -9.72 -5.50 -10.18
N ALA A 119 -10.55 -6.16 -9.37
CA ALA A 119 -10.10 -6.84 -8.15
C ALA A 119 -9.14 -8.02 -8.46
N ARG A 120 -9.37 -8.74 -9.57
CA ARG A 120 -8.46 -9.80 -10.02
C ARG A 120 -7.10 -9.25 -10.43
N GLU A 121 -7.04 -8.10 -11.08
CA GLU A 121 -5.79 -7.42 -11.41
C GLU A 121 -5.02 -7.05 -10.13
N LEU A 122 -5.69 -6.51 -9.10
CA LEU A 122 -5.09 -6.26 -7.78
C LEU A 122 -4.48 -7.53 -7.20
N GLY A 123 -5.19 -8.66 -7.24
CA GLY A 123 -4.70 -9.94 -6.74
C GLY A 123 -3.44 -10.42 -7.47
N ARG A 124 -3.42 -10.33 -8.80
CA ARG A 124 -2.26 -10.71 -9.63
C ARG A 124 -1.05 -9.81 -9.33
N ALA A 125 -1.27 -8.51 -9.19
CA ALA A 125 -0.21 -7.54 -8.91
C ALA A 125 0.42 -7.78 -7.52
N LEU A 126 -0.40 -8.03 -6.50
CA LEU A 126 0.10 -8.38 -5.17
C LEU A 126 0.87 -9.70 -5.18
N ALA A 127 0.39 -10.70 -5.92
CA ALA A 127 1.10 -11.98 -6.07
C ALA A 127 2.51 -11.80 -6.65
N ALA A 128 2.67 -10.89 -7.63
CA ALA A 128 3.98 -10.56 -8.19
C ALA A 128 4.89 -9.88 -7.17
N ALA A 129 4.37 -8.98 -6.34
CA ALA A 129 5.14 -8.35 -5.27
C ALA A 129 5.58 -9.37 -4.20
N HIS A 130 4.68 -10.26 -3.79
CA HIS A 130 4.97 -11.31 -2.82
C HIS A 130 5.88 -12.43 -3.36
N ALA A 131 6.13 -12.47 -4.66
CA ALA A 131 7.07 -13.40 -5.30
C ALA A 131 8.53 -12.94 -5.26
N VAL A 132 8.81 -11.72 -4.77
CA VAL A 132 10.19 -11.23 -4.60
C VAL A 132 10.95 -12.16 -3.66
N PRO A 133 12.14 -12.67 -4.08
CA PRO A 133 12.91 -13.63 -3.27
C PRO A 133 13.33 -13.04 -1.92
N LEU A 134 13.21 -13.84 -0.84
CA LEU A 134 13.55 -13.40 0.52
C LEU A 134 15.02 -12.97 0.67
N GLU A 135 15.92 -13.51 -0.16
CA GLU A 135 17.33 -13.14 -0.20
C GLU A 135 17.54 -11.66 -0.55
N ARG A 136 16.60 -11.05 -1.26
CA ARG A 136 16.61 -9.62 -1.58
C ARG A 136 16.08 -8.74 -0.43
N LEU A 137 15.45 -9.35 0.56
CA LEU A 137 14.73 -8.66 1.65
C LEU A 137 15.52 -8.63 2.97
N THR A 138 16.78 -9.05 2.97
CA THR A 138 17.59 -9.22 4.19
C THR A 138 17.79 -7.94 5.00
N GLU A 139 17.75 -6.77 4.34
CA GLU A 139 17.87 -5.45 4.99
C GLU A 139 16.53 -4.87 5.46
N LEU A 140 15.42 -5.54 5.15
CA LEU A 140 14.10 -5.07 5.57
C LEU A 140 13.77 -5.55 6.99
N PRO A 141 13.15 -4.69 7.81
CA PRO A 141 12.64 -5.09 9.11
C PRO A 141 11.52 -6.13 8.95
N SER A 142 11.27 -6.91 10.00
CA SER A 142 10.03 -7.66 10.10
C SER A 142 8.87 -6.69 10.41
N VAL A 143 7.68 -6.98 9.89
CA VAL A 143 6.46 -6.25 10.25
C VAL A 143 6.20 -6.26 11.76
N PHE A 144 6.74 -7.26 12.46
CA PHE A 144 6.63 -7.41 13.92
C PHE A 144 7.65 -6.56 14.70
N ASP A 145 8.69 -6.03 14.05
CA ASP A 145 9.69 -5.15 14.70
C ASP A 145 9.16 -3.73 14.93
N GLY A 146 8.06 -3.34 14.27
CA GLY A 146 7.40 -2.05 14.41
C GLY A 146 5.97 -2.18 14.92
N GLY A 147 5.41 -1.12 15.49
CA GLY A 147 4.06 -1.13 16.08
C GLY A 147 2.94 -1.54 15.12
N GLY A 148 3.17 -1.52 13.79
CA GLY A 148 2.17 -1.91 12.79
C GLY A 148 1.77 -3.38 12.80
N GLY A 149 2.66 -4.28 13.21
CA GLY A 149 2.42 -5.72 13.33
C GLY A 149 2.20 -6.20 14.78
N SER A 150 1.88 -5.31 15.72
CA SER A 150 1.64 -5.67 17.13
C SER A 150 0.19 -6.10 17.38
N GLU A 151 0.00 -7.09 18.25
CA GLU A 151 -1.34 -7.47 18.74
C GLU A 151 -1.97 -6.39 19.63
N GLU A 152 -1.18 -5.46 20.16
CA GLU A 152 -1.63 -4.40 21.06
C GLU A 152 -2.54 -3.38 20.36
N ILE A 153 -2.36 -3.21 19.03
CA ILE A 153 -3.15 -2.27 18.23
C ILE A 153 -4.53 -2.80 17.81
N LEU A 154 -4.81 -4.06 18.11
CA LEU A 154 -6.10 -4.68 17.77
C LEU A 154 -7.18 -4.23 18.74
N ASP A 155 -8.36 -3.89 18.22
CA ASP A 155 -9.51 -3.48 19.01
C ASP A 155 -10.82 -4.10 18.48
N GLY A 156 -11.94 -3.79 19.15
CA GLY A 156 -13.25 -4.25 18.75
C GLY A 156 -13.52 -5.73 19.04
N PRO A 157 -14.65 -6.23 18.51
CA PRO A 157 -15.20 -7.52 18.91
C PRO A 157 -14.43 -8.76 18.44
N LEU A 158 -13.50 -8.62 17.48
CA LEU A 158 -12.65 -9.71 16.97
C LEU A 158 -11.25 -9.74 17.57
N ALA A 159 -10.84 -8.70 18.31
CA ALA A 159 -9.48 -8.57 18.83
C ALA A 159 -9.07 -9.75 19.74
N ALA A 160 -9.96 -10.20 20.62
CA ALA A 160 -9.68 -11.31 21.52
C ALA A 160 -9.44 -12.64 20.78
N GLU A 161 -10.22 -12.89 19.72
CA GLU A 161 -10.03 -14.07 18.85
C GLU A 161 -8.68 -14.05 18.17
N VAL A 162 -8.32 -12.90 17.55
CA VAL A 162 -7.04 -12.74 16.86
C VAL A 162 -5.87 -12.89 17.82
N ARG A 163 -5.92 -12.26 19.01
CA ARG A 163 -4.89 -12.40 20.05
C ARG A 163 -4.70 -13.84 20.50
N SER A 164 -5.79 -14.59 20.66
CA SER A 164 -5.70 -16.02 21.05
C SER A 164 -4.97 -16.90 20.03
N ARG A 165 -4.86 -16.41 18.79
CA ARG A 165 -4.23 -17.08 17.65
C ARG A 165 -3.00 -16.34 17.13
N TRP A 166 -2.48 -15.35 17.88
CA TRP A 166 -1.37 -14.50 17.45
C TRP A 166 -0.12 -15.29 17.09
N SER A 167 0.16 -16.38 17.83
CA SER A 167 1.29 -17.26 17.51
C SER A 167 1.22 -17.89 16.11
N GLN A 168 0.01 -18.14 15.59
CA GLN A 168 -0.18 -18.66 14.22
C GLN A 168 0.13 -17.57 13.18
N ILE A 169 -0.23 -16.33 13.47
CA ILE A 169 0.12 -15.17 12.64
C ILE A 169 1.63 -15.01 12.55
N VAL A 170 2.31 -14.98 13.70
CA VAL A 170 3.78 -14.82 13.77
C VAL A 170 4.52 -15.98 13.11
N ALA A 171 3.99 -17.21 13.20
CA ALA A 171 4.60 -18.40 12.59
C ALA A 171 4.34 -18.54 11.08
N SER A 172 3.54 -17.68 10.49
CA SER A 172 3.21 -17.73 9.06
C SER A 172 4.43 -17.38 8.19
N PRO A 173 4.59 -18.01 7.01
CA PRO A 173 5.71 -17.73 6.12
C PRO A 173 5.77 -16.25 5.70
N GLU A 174 6.97 -15.67 5.76
CA GLU A 174 7.22 -14.29 5.34
C GLU A 174 7.30 -14.15 3.82
N VAL A 175 6.88 -12.99 3.35
CA VAL A 175 7.07 -12.45 1.99
C VAL A 175 7.46 -10.98 2.12
N LEU A 176 7.71 -10.28 1.01
CA LEU A 176 7.69 -8.83 1.00
C LEU A 176 6.24 -8.37 1.19
N THR A 177 5.92 -7.69 2.28
CA THR A 177 4.63 -7.02 2.47
C THR A 177 4.71 -5.55 2.06
N HIS A 178 3.64 -5.04 1.50
CA HIS A 178 3.48 -3.60 1.23
C HIS A 178 3.23 -2.82 2.53
N GLY A 179 2.49 -3.43 3.47
CA GLY A 179 2.12 -2.85 4.76
C GLY A 179 0.91 -1.90 4.72
N ASP A 180 0.54 -1.42 3.52
CA ASP A 180 -0.66 -0.62 3.28
C ASP A 180 -1.21 -0.88 1.85
N TYR A 181 -1.42 -2.17 1.50
CA TYR A 181 -1.93 -2.55 0.18
C TYR A 181 -3.44 -2.37 0.12
N TRP A 182 -3.86 -1.23 -0.38
CA TRP A 182 -5.25 -0.89 -0.65
C TRP A 182 -5.38 -0.27 -2.05
N SER A 183 -6.60 -0.15 -2.56
CA SER A 183 -6.86 0.24 -3.95
C SER A 183 -6.34 1.64 -4.33
N GLY A 184 -6.21 2.55 -3.37
CA GLY A 184 -5.66 3.89 -3.61
C GLY A 184 -4.13 3.93 -3.79
N ASN A 185 -3.42 2.87 -3.40
CA ASN A 185 -1.98 2.73 -3.60
C ASN A 185 -1.65 1.96 -4.90
N VAL A 186 -2.65 1.76 -5.77
CA VAL A 186 -2.48 1.12 -7.07
C VAL A 186 -2.91 2.07 -8.17
N VAL A 187 -2.07 2.26 -9.18
CA VAL A 187 -2.32 3.19 -10.28
C VAL A 187 -2.75 2.45 -11.54
N TRP A 188 -3.66 3.10 -12.28
CA TRP A 188 -4.34 2.56 -13.45
C TRP A 188 -4.28 3.53 -14.62
N ARG A 189 -4.18 2.97 -15.81
CA ARG A 189 -4.27 3.72 -17.07
C ARG A 189 -5.07 2.91 -18.08
N ASP A 190 -6.08 3.53 -18.68
CA ASP A 190 -6.95 2.92 -19.70
C ASP A 190 -7.56 1.58 -19.24
N GLY A 191 -7.97 1.50 -17.95
CA GLY A 191 -8.55 0.32 -17.32
C GLY A 191 -7.58 -0.83 -17.05
N ARG A 192 -6.27 -0.59 -17.13
CA ARG A 192 -5.21 -1.57 -16.82
C ARG A 192 -4.38 -1.10 -15.66
N LEU A 193 -4.02 -2.01 -14.79
CA LEU A 193 -3.09 -1.74 -13.69
C LEU A 193 -1.70 -1.45 -14.26
N THR A 194 -1.12 -0.31 -13.85
CA THR A 194 0.21 0.13 -14.30
C THR A 194 1.23 0.16 -13.19
N GLY A 195 0.80 0.10 -11.92
CA GLY A 195 1.78 0.00 -10.85
C GLY A 195 1.22 0.04 -9.44
N ILE A 196 2.10 -0.28 -8.49
CA ILE A 196 1.89 -0.23 -7.05
C ILE A 196 2.83 0.84 -6.49
N VAL A 197 2.28 1.80 -5.76
CA VAL A 197 3.01 2.96 -5.21
C VAL A 197 2.92 2.99 -3.69
N ASP A 198 3.65 3.91 -3.06
CA ASP A 198 3.71 4.14 -1.61
C ASP A 198 4.22 2.93 -0.80
N TRP A 199 5.48 2.58 -1.03
CA TRP A 199 6.18 1.48 -0.38
C TRP A 199 6.80 1.84 0.99
N SER A 200 6.40 2.96 1.59
CA SER A 200 6.94 3.45 2.86
C SER A 200 6.72 2.50 4.05
N GLY A 201 5.64 1.69 3.99
CA GLY A 201 5.32 0.64 4.98
C GLY A 201 5.94 -0.73 4.69
N GLY A 202 6.69 -0.86 3.60
CA GLY A 202 7.18 -2.16 3.15
C GLY A 202 8.13 -2.85 4.13
N SER A 203 7.89 -4.14 4.37
CA SER A 203 8.59 -4.94 5.37
C SER A 203 8.57 -6.43 5.00
N ARG A 204 9.22 -7.27 5.80
CA ARG A 204 9.01 -8.71 5.73
C ARG A 204 7.88 -9.11 6.66
N GLY A 205 6.96 -9.92 6.18
CA GLY A 205 5.86 -10.40 7.01
C GLY A 205 4.98 -11.43 6.32
N PRO A 206 4.01 -11.99 7.05
CA PRO A 206 3.01 -12.87 6.46
C PRO A 206 2.21 -12.19 5.36
N ARG A 207 2.00 -12.90 4.24
CA ARG A 207 1.16 -12.42 3.13
C ARG A 207 -0.24 -11.98 3.53
N GLY A 208 -0.77 -12.57 4.59
CA GLY A 208 -2.10 -12.31 5.09
C GLY A 208 -2.31 -10.87 5.58
N PHE A 209 -1.25 -10.16 5.95
CA PHE A 209 -1.34 -8.73 6.30
C PHE A 209 -1.87 -7.91 5.13
N ASP A 210 -1.25 -8.01 3.95
CA ASP A 210 -1.69 -7.27 2.78
C ASP A 210 -3.01 -7.81 2.21
N LEU A 211 -3.18 -9.14 2.25
CA LEU A 211 -4.42 -9.77 1.77
C LEU A 211 -5.63 -9.35 2.61
N GLY A 212 -5.55 -9.46 3.93
CA GLY A 212 -6.64 -9.05 4.81
C GLY A 212 -6.94 -7.56 4.72
N TRP A 213 -5.89 -6.73 4.61
CA TRP A 213 -6.03 -5.29 4.48
C TRP A 213 -6.73 -4.88 3.17
N CYS A 214 -6.30 -5.45 2.04
CA CYS A 214 -6.94 -5.20 0.76
C CYS A 214 -8.39 -5.75 0.71
N ARG A 215 -8.64 -6.93 1.28
CA ARG A 215 -10.00 -7.49 1.36
C ARG A 215 -10.93 -6.61 2.16
N LEU A 216 -10.47 -6.05 3.28
CA LEU A 216 -11.23 -5.05 4.02
C LEU A 216 -11.58 -3.85 3.13
N ASP A 217 -10.61 -3.26 2.43
CA ASP A 217 -10.84 -2.15 1.51
C ASP A 217 -11.89 -2.50 0.45
N LEU A 218 -11.78 -3.67 -0.18
CA LEU A 218 -12.73 -4.15 -1.18
C LEU A 218 -14.14 -4.35 -0.63
N VAL A 219 -14.28 -4.82 0.61
CA VAL A 219 -15.58 -4.93 1.27
C VAL A 219 -16.16 -3.55 1.60
N LEU A 220 -15.32 -2.60 2.00
CA LEU A 220 -15.76 -1.22 2.23
C LEU A 220 -16.16 -0.51 0.94
N LEU A 221 -15.47 -0.78 -0.17
CA LEU A 221 -15.78 -0.18 -1.48
C LEU A 221 -16.99 -0.86 -2.14
N PHE A 222 -17.08 -2.18 -2.06
CA PHE A 222 -18.06 -2.99 -2.79
C PHE A 222 -18.74 -4.01 -1.88
N ASP A 223 -18.24 -5.25 -1.88
CA ASP A 223 -18.76 -6.38 -1.09
C ASP A 223 -17.74 -7.51 -0.93
N GLU A 224 -18.13 -8.59 -0.22
CA GLU A 224 -17.28 -9.76 0.00
C GLU A 224 -17.01 -10.54 -1.29
N GLN A 225 -17.91 -10.55 -2.27
CA GLN A 225 -17.71 -11.28 -3.51
C GLN A 225 -16.53 -10.68 -4.32
N ILE A 226 -16.41 -9.36 -4.32
CA ILE A 226 -15.26 -8.66 -4.96
C ILE A 226 -13.97 -8.98 -4.22
N ALA A 227 -14.00 -9.03 -2.88
CA ALA A 227 -12.86 -9.44 -2.08
C ALA A 227 -12.46 -10.92 -2.32
N ASP A 228 -13.43 -11.80 -2.58
CA ASP A 228 -13.17 -13.20 -2.93
C ASP A 228 -12.61 -13.36 -4.34
N ASP A 229 -13.08 -12.57 -5.33
CA ASP A 229 -12.50 -12.53 -6.68
C ASP A 229 -11.02 -12.08 -6.65
N PHE A 230 -10.67 -11.11 -5.79
CA PHE A 230 -9.28 -10.70 -5.53
C PHE A 230 -8.43 -11.85 -4.98
N LEU A 231 -8.91 -12.52 -3.92
CA LEU A 231 -8.19 -13.63 -3.29
C LEU A 231 -7.97 -14.78 -4.27
N ALA A 232 -9.01 -15.20 -4.98
CA ALA A 232 -8.93 -16.28 -5.97
C ALA A 232 -7.88 -15.97 -7.07
N ALA A 233 -7.82 -14.73 -7.54
CA ALA A 233 -6.83 -14.32 -8.53
C ALA A 233 -5.40 -14.30 -7.96
N TYR A 234 -5.24 -13.86 -6.70
CA TYR A 234 -3.96 -13.93 -5.98
C TYR A 234 -3.47 -15.36 -5.84
N GLU A 235 -4.32 -16.28 -5.37
CA GLU A 235 -3.98 -17.70 -5.18
C GLU A 235 -3.61 -18.38 -6.50
N ALA A 236 -4.38 -18.12 -7.55
CA ALA A 236 -4.11 -18.62 -8.89
C ALA A 236 -2.75 -18.12 -9.44
N ALA A 237 -2.44 -16.83 -9.25
CA ALA A 237 -1.21 -16.23 -9.73
C ALA A 237 0.02 -16.62 -8.91
N SER A 238 -0.11 -16.72 -7.60
CA SER A 238 0.98 -17.12 -6.70
C SER A 238 1.23 -18.63 -6.64
N GLY A 239 0.25 -19.45 -7.05
CA GLY A 239 0.26 -20.90 -6.88
C GLY A 239 0.22 -21.33 -5.39
N LYS A 240 -0.24 -20.46 -4.49
CA LYS A 240 -0.29 -20.68 -3.05
C LYS A 240 -1.70 -20.43 -2.53
N GLU A 241 -2.28 -21.44 -1.93
CA GLU A 241 -3.48 -21.27 -1.10
C GLU A 241 -3.14 -20.51 0.18
N VAL A 242 -4.02 -19.61 0.59
CA VAL A 242 -3.88 -18.85 1.83
C VAL A 242 -4.65 -19.56 2.92
N GLY A 243 -3.94 -20.30 3.76
CA GLY A 243 -4.53 -20.97 4.90
C GLY A 243 -5.20 -19.98 5.86
N ASP A 244 -6.42 -20.34 6.29
CA ASP A 244 -7.22 -19.56 7.24
C ASP A 244 -7.33 -18.05 6.92
N MET A 245 -7.77 -17.74 5.69
CA MET A 245 -8.01 -16.34 5.27
C MET A 245 -8.94 -15.59 6.25
N ARG A 246 -9.86 -16.32 6.90
CA ARG A 246 -10.74 -15.73 7.92
C ARG A 246 -9.98 -15.11 9.09
N LEU A 247 -8.86 -15.71 9.54
CA LEU A 247 -8.04 -15.12 10.60
C LEU A 247 -7.46 -13.78 10.18
N TRP A 248 -7.03 -13.65 8.92
CA TRP A 248 -6.52 -12.41 8.37
C TRP A 248 -7.62 -11.36 8.16
N ASP A 249 -8.80 -11.78 7.75
CA ASP A 249 -9.98 -10.90 7.70
C ASP A 249 -10.35 -10.39 9.11
N CYS A 250 -10.31 -11.26 10.13
CA CYS A 250 -10.52 -10.87 11.53
C CYS A 250 -9.43 -9.90 12.02
N TRP A 251 -8.18 -10.14 11.63
CA TRP A 251 -7.07 -9.23 11.96
C TRP A 251 -7.30 -7.84 11.34
N ALA A 252 -7.63 -7.76 10.05
CA ALA A 252 -7.88 -6.50 9.37
C ALA A 252 -9.06 -5.73 10.00
N ALA A 253 -10.14 -6.43 10.31
CA ALA A 253 -11.30 -5.85 10.98
C ALA A 253 -10.96 -5.34 12.40
N ALA A 254 -10.19 -6.11 13.18
CA ALA A 254 -9.80 -5.70 14.54
C ALA A 254 -8.80 -4.53 14.52
N ARG A 255 -7.90 -4.48 13.54
CA ARG A 255 -6.94 -3.38 13.38
C ARG A 255 -7.60 -2.07 12.99
N SER A 256 -8.68 -2.12 12.23
CA SER A 256 -9.38 -0.95 11.70
C SER A 256 -10.54 -0.45 12.55
N ASP A 257 -10.92 -1.18 13.60
CA ASP A 257 -12.17 -0.94 14.34
C ASP A 257 -12.32 0.52 14.80
N ASN A 258 -11.29 1.09 15.42
CA ASN A 258 -11.30 2.47 15.88
C ASN A 258 -11.01 3.51 14.78
N GLY A 259 -10.41 3.09 13.65
CA GLY A 259 -9.87 3.99 12.64
C GLY A 259 -10.72 4.14 11.38
N VAL A 260 -11.56 3.18 11.05
CA VAL A 260 -12.24 3.08 9.74
C VAL A 260 -13.01 4.35 9.33
N ALA A 261 -13.61 5.04 10.28
CA ALA A 261 -14.37 6.26 10.01
C ALA A 261 -13.48 7.44 9.57
N SER A 262 -12.22 7.46 9.98
CA SER A 262 -11.28 8.52 9.59
C SER A 262 -10.76 8.38 8.16
N TRP A 263 -11.12 7.32 7.43
CA TRP A 263 -10.65 7.06 6.07
C TRP A 263 -11.46 7.76 4.97
N VAL A 264 -12.51 8.49 5.32
CA VAL A 264 -13.31 9.29 4.38
C VAL A 264 -12.43 10.13 3.42
N PRO A 265 -11.37 10.84 3.88
CA PRO A 265 -10.49 11.59 2.98
C PRO A 265 -9.72 10.75 1.96
N ASN A 266 -9.62 9.42 2.16
CA ASN A 266 -8.96 8.51 1.22
C ASN A 266 -9.89 8.14 0.06
N TYR A 267 -11.20 8.13 0.27
CA TYR A 267 -12.18 7.65 -0.71
C TYR A 267 -12.88 8.77 -1.49
N GLN A 268 -13.29 9.85 -0.80
CA GLN A 268 -14.09 10.89 -1.42
C GLN A 268 -13.38 11.60 -2.59
N PRO A 269 -12.10 11.97 -2.49
CA PRO A 269 -11.38 12.59 -3.62
C PRO A 269 -11.24 11.65 -4.83
N LEU A 270 -11.31 10.34 -4.61
CA LEU A 270 -11.25 9.32 -5.66
C LEU A 270 -12.64 8.93 -6.21
N GLY A 271 -13.68 9.76 -5.98
CA GLY A 271 -15.00 9.60 -6.58
C GLY A 271 -16.04 8.83 -5.74
N ARG A 272 -15.70 8.44 -4.50
CA ARG A 272 -16.61 7.72 -3.59
C ARG A 272 -17.24 8.67 -2.56
N ALA A 273 -17.95 9.67 -3.03
CA ALA A 273 -18.67 10.61 -2.18
C ALA A 273 -19.80 9.96 -1.34
N ASP A 274 -20.21 8.74 -1.70
CA ASP A 274 -21.15 7.89 -0.98
C ASP A 274 -20.57 7.30 0.32
N LEU A 275 -19.25 7.27 0.48
CA LEU A 275 -18.58 6.74 1.64
C LEU A 275 -18.30 7.85 2.66
N ASP A 276 -19.28 8.16 3.47
CA ASP A 276 -19.10 8.99 4.66
C ASP A 276 -18.72 8.14 5.90
N GLU A 277 -18.46 8.81 7.02
CA GLU A 277 -18.11 8.14 8.28
C GLU A 277 -19.16 7.10 8.73
N GLY A 278 -20.44 7.40 8.57
CA GLY A 278 -21.54 6.53 8.95
C GLY A 278 -21.59 5.27 8.10
N GLU A 279 -21.41 5.43 6.78
CA GLU A 279 -21.41 4.33 5.83
C GLU A 279 -20.18 3.43 6.02
N LEU A 280 -18.98 3.99 6.23
CA LEU A 280 -17.78 3.20 6.52
C LEU A 280 -17.95 2.37 7.80
N ARG A 281 -18.43 2.99 8.90
CA ARG A 281 -18.72 2.25 10.14
C ARG A 281 -19.77 1.17 9.92
N ARG A 282 -20.82 1.45 9.17
CA ARG A 282 -21.89 0.48 8.90
C ARG A 282 -21.38 -0.73 8.13
N ARG A 283 -20.61 -0.54 7.04
CA ARG A 283 -20.05 -1.62 6.23
C ARG A 283 -19.06 -2.45 7.05
N HIS A 284 -18.17 -1.80 7.78
CA HIS A 284 -17.22 -2.44 8.67
C HIS A 284 -17.92 -3.30 9.74
N ALA A 285 -18.92 -2.75 10.43
CA ALA A 285 -19.67 -3.48 11.46
C ALA A 285 -20.44 -4.69 10.90
N GLN A 286 -21.02 -4.56 9.71
CA GLN A 286 -21.68 -5.67 9.02
C GLN A 286 -20.70 -6.79 8.67
N TRP A 287 -19.53 -6.45 8.15
CA TRP A 287 -18.50 -7.44 7.84
C TRP A 287 -17.99 -8.12 9.11
N THR A 288 -17.67 -7.36 10.15
CA THR A 288 -17.28 -7.86 11.47
C THR A 288 -18.30 -8.84 12.05
N ALA A 289 -19.59 -8.53 11.95
CA ALA A 289 -20.66 -9.41 12.41
C ALA A 289 -20.66 -10.76 11.66
N ARG A 290 -20.56 -10.74 10.32
CA ARG A 290 -20.48 -11.96 9.50
C ARG A 290 -19.24 -12.80 9.82
N LEU A 291 -18.08 -12.18 10.05
CA LEU A 291 -16.86 -12.88 10.47
C LEU A 291 -17.05 -13.60 11.82
N ARG A 292 -17.74 -12.98 12.77
CA ARG A 292 -18.09 -13.60 14.07
C ARG A 292 -19.02 -14.79 13.91
N GLU A 293 -20.07 -14.65 13.10
CA GLU A 293 -21.02 -15.74 12.83
C GLU A 293 -20.32 -16.97 12.23
N ARG A 294 -19.43 -16.76 11.27
CA ARG A 294 -18.62 -17.86 10.67
C ARG A 294 -17.67 -18.52 11.67
N GLY A 295 -17.17 -17.79 12.66
CA GLY A 295 -16.34 -18.35 13.73
C GLY A 295 -17.13 -19.16 14.76
N ALA A 296 -18.39 -18.79 15.02
CA ALA A 296 -19.28 -19.52 15.92
C ALA A 296 -19.79 -20.85 15.32
N HIS A 297 -19.82 -20.95 13.99
CA HIS A 297 -20.22 -22.15 13.25
C HIS A 297 -19.11 -22.52 12.26
N PRO A 298 -17.98 -23.09 12.69
CA PRO A 298 -16.99 -23.63 11.77
C PRO A 298 -17.72 -24.69 10.94
N SER A 299 -17.94 -24.37 9.64
CA SER A 299 -18.62 -25.29 8.74
C SER A 299 -17.90 -26.62 8.75
N GLU A 300 -18.63 -27.69 9.05
CA GLU A 300 -18.30 -29.07 8.71
C GLU A 300 -18.13 -29.17 7.17
N ARG A 301 -17.11 -28.60 6.64
CA ARG A 301 -16.63 -28.93 5.31
C ARG A 301 -15.59 -29.99 5.49
N GLY A 302 -16.12 -31.12 5.41
CA GLY A 302 -15.78 -32.46 5.31
C GLY A 302 -14.49 -32.77 4.57
N ASP A 303 -13.94 -33.83 5.03
CA ASP A 303 -12.90 -34.67 4.51
C ASP A 303 -12.87 -34.86 3.00
#